data_684ccf0583eb8a91600271d7e9a8fa18
#
_entry.id   684ccf0583eb8a91600271d7e9a8fa18
#
_cell.length_a   1.000
_cell.length_b   1.000
_cell.length_c   1.000
_cell.angle_alpha   90.00
_cell.angle_beta   90.00
_cell.angle_gamma   90.00
#
_symmetry.space_group_name_H-M   'P 1'
#
loop_
_entity.id
_entity.type
_entity.pdbx_description
1 polymer ?
#
loop_
_entity_poly.entity_id
_entity_poly.type
_entity_poly.pdbx_seq_one_letter_code
_entity_poly.pdbx_strand_id
1 'polypeptide(L)'
;MVSEVRSVIKRVAFGNTLLPQEFTLGLPEPQTEITVWLSGFGEPRDVTRRHSMVCAAPLTICIGFDEGQAPPEKDLAHLSLKFCERSGRKQVLAEIGLKPQTMVAEARSEFILFEPRSSKNFCLPRTRLCTHYLLHAYRQWRSDNTQGIKMTFLERRAGMVIFIVPHPIMLVSVGTREDGNVFPMNILGDLGNGYLGFALRGERLAAGLVERAGRIALSSLPLAQGTLAYQLAHNHTKKSIDWSQLPFATKMSAAFNIPVPEFALRVREVEIQSVRAIGSHQFFIARIIRDDNFCDGLQFCSIHGFYQSWRLAKLQEEDEELKTSLAGDAFNKRGRYRPQPVKEGPAEVVLLNKNLNR
;
A
#
# COMPACT_ATOMS: atom_id res chain seq x y z
N MET A 1 33.07 21.09 6.98
CA MET A 1 32.69 21.68 8.29
C MET A 1 31.17 21.93 8.42
N VAL A 2 30.51 22.77 7.59
CA VAL A 2 29.03 22.99 7.70
C VAL A 2 28.20 21.72 7.40
N SER A 3 28.63 20.86 6.51
CA SER A 3 27.93 19.59 6.20
C SER A 3 28.08 18.55 7.32
N GLU A 4 29.21 18.52 7.99
CA GLU A 4 29.49 17.61 9.12
C GLU A 4 28.77 18.04 10.39
N VAL A 5 28.74 19.34 10.70
CA VAL A 5 27.96 19.88 11.82
C VAL A 5 26.47 19.62 11.63
N ARG A 6 25.93 19.77 10.40
CA ARG A 6 24.56 19.38 10.05
C ARG A 6 24.32 17.88 10.20
N SER A 7 25.29 17.05 9.88
CA SER A 7 25.21 15.58 10.05
C SER A 7 25.17 15.20 11.54
N VAL A 8 26.03 15.84 12.38
CA VAL A 8 26.06 15.60 13.83
C VAL A 8 24.78 16.08 14.50
N ILE A 9 24.30 17.28 14.19
CA ILE A 9 23.01 17.79 14.71
C ILE A 9 21.86 16.87 14.31
N LYS A 10 21.84 16.36 13.08
CA LYS A 10 20.84 15.36 12.63
C LYS A 10 20.94 14.05 13.41
N ARG A 11 22.15 13.58 13.70
CA ARG A 11 22.38 12.37 14.51
C ARG A 11 21.91 12.54 15.95
N VAL A 12 22.23 13.67 16.58
CA VAL A 12 21.86 13.95 17.98
C VAL A 12 20.35 14.19 18.11
N ALA A 13 19.75 14.97 17.21
CA ALA A 13 18.33 15.32 17.28
C ALA A 13 17.38 14.20 16.80
N PHE A 14 17.81 13.34 15.90
CA PHE A 14 16.92 12.37 15.21
C PHE A 14 17.39 10.92 15.33
N GLY A 15 18.46 10.65 16.10
CA GLY A 15 19.10 9.34 16.12
C GLY A 15 19.80 9.02 14.79
N ASN A 16 20.32 7.82 14.65
CA ASN A 16 21.12 7.41 13.49
C ASN A 16 20.36 7.36 12.15
N THR A 17 19.02 7.52 12.13
CA THR A 17 18.23 7.40 10.91
C THR A 17 17.07 8.39 10.87
N LEU A 18 17.14 9.31 9.93
CA LEU A 18 15.94 9.95 9.37
C LEU A 18 15.14 8.85 8.67
N LEU A 19 14.06 8.40 9.29
CA LEU A 19 13.22 7.36 8.69
C LEU A 19 12.65 7.86 7.37
N PRO A 20 12.88 7.16 6.25
CA PRO A 20 12.14 7.36 5.03
C PRO A 20 10.65 7.18 5.31
N GLN A 21 9.81 7.86 4.53
CA GLN A 21 8.36 7.71 4.65
C GLN A 21 7.88 6.37 4.10
N GLU A 22 8.56 5.88 3.08
CA GLU A 22 8.22 4.66 2.38
C GLU A 22 9.43 3.72 2.34
N PHE A 23 9.19 2.48 2.72
CA PHE A 23 10.09 1.35 2.58
C PHE A 23 9.43 0.30 1.71
N THR A 24 10.23 -0.44 0.98
CA THR A 24 9.76 -1.61 0.25
C THR A 24 10.41 -2.86 0.81
N LEU A 25 9.64 -3.92 0.88
CA LEU A 25 10.09 -5.22 1.41
C LEU A 25 9.31 -6.37 0.75
N GLY A 26 9.74 -7.60 1.00
CA GLY A 26 9.05 -8.79 0.57
C GLY A 26 8.35 -9.47 1.74
N LEU A 27 7.09 -9.80 1.56
CA LEU A 27 6.28 -10.55 2.53
C LEU A 27 5.53 -11.68 1.82
N PRO A 28 5.35 -12.85 2.43
CA PRO A 28 4.54 -13.92 1.83
C PRO A 28 3.06 -13.51 1.72
N GLU A 29 2.49 -12.88 2.75
CA GLU A 29 1.13 -12.38 2.79
C GLU A 29 1.06 -10.95 3.34
N PRO A 30 1.36 -9.92 2.53
CA PRO A 30 1.42 -8.53 3.00
C PRO A 30 0.15 -8.06 3.72
N GLN A 31 -1.03 -8.43 3.22
CA GLN A 31 -2.31 -7.95 3.74
C GLN A 31 -2.66 -8.49 5.14
N THR A 32 -1.98 -9.54 5.61
CA THR A 32 -2.26 -10.19 6.89
C THR A 32 -1.13 -10.01 7.91
N GLU A 33 -0.06 -9.31 7.57
CA GLU A 33 1.04 -8.97 8.48
C GLU A 33 0.54 -8.17 9.69
N ILE A 34 -0.41 -7.26 9.47
CA ILE A 34 -1.06 -6.44 10.48
C ILE A 34 -2.56 -6.75 10.47
N THR A 35 -3.14 -7.03 11.62
CA THR A 35 -4.60 -7.18 11.75
C THR A 35 -5.25 -5.82 11.98
N VAL A 36 -6.37 -5.60 11.33
CA VAL A 36 -7.14 -4.34 11.42
C VAL A 36 -8.51 -4.62 12.00
N TRP A 37 -8.81 -3.94 13.11
CA TRP A 37 -10.04 -4.15 13.88
C TRP A 37 -10.90 -2.89 13.85
N LEU A 38 -12.16 -3.02 13.46
CA LEU A 38 -13.17 -1.99 13.60
C LEU A 38 -13.77 -2.04 15.00
N SER A 39 -13.68 -0.93 15.73
CA SER A 39 -14.18 -0.77 17.11
C SER A 39 -15.14 0.42 17.19
N GLY A 40 -15.99 0.45 18.22
CA GLY A 40 -16.97 1.54 18.47
C GLY A 40 -18.42 1.13 18.15
N PHE A 41 -18.63 -0.15 17.81
CA PHE A 41 -19.95 -0.70 17.52
C PHE A 41 -19.96 -2.18 17.99
N GLY A 42 -20.50 -2.44 19.17
CA GLY A 42 -20.50 -3.77 19.78
C GLY A 42 -19.08 -4.34 19.99
N GLU A 43 -18.92 -5.65 19.75
CA GLU A 43 -17.64 -6.30 19.80
C GLU A 43 -16.74 -5.88 18.63
N PRO A 44 -15.41 -5.75 18.84
CA PRO A 44 -14.49 -5.43 17.76
C PRO A 44 -14.58 -6.45 16.62
N ARG A 45 -14.64 -5.97 15.38
CA ARG A 45 -14.74 -6.80 14.16
C ARG A 45 -13.43 -6.79 13.40
N ASP A 46 -12.98 -7.95 12.96
CA ASP A 46 -11.84 -8.07 12.06
C ASP A 46 -12.21 -7.56 10.65
N VAL A 47 -11.55 -6.50 10.24
CA VAL A 47 -11.68 -5.90 8.90
C VAL A 47 -10.36 -5.95 8.13
N THR A 48 -9.44 -6.82 8.50
CA THR A 48 -8.11 -6.97 7.89
C THR A 48 -8.21 -7.15 6.37
N ARG A 49 -9.18 -7.96 5.91
CA ARG A 49 -9.47 -8.18 4.49
C ARG A 49 -10.78 -7.54 4.04
N ARG A 50 -11.18 -6.44 4.67
CA ARG A 50 -12.44 -5.73 4.39
C ARG A 50 -12.26 -4.22 4.34
N HIS A 51 -11.03 -3.73 4.15
CA HIS A 51 -10.77 -2.30 4.04
C HIS A 51 -9.78 -1.99 2.92
N SER A 52 -9.93 -0.81 2.34
CA SER A 52 -9.04 -0.28 1.31
C SER A 52 -8.89 1.21 1.48
N MET A 53 -7.71 1.74 1.17
CA MET A 53 -7.53 3.16 0.93
C MET A 53 -8.19 3.53 -0.40
N VAL A 54 -8.89 4.65 -0.43
CA VAL A 54 -9.67 5.14 -1.57
C VAL A 54 -9.04 6.35 -2.22
N CYS A 55 -8.55 7.27 -1.41
CA CYS A 55 -7.98 8.52 -1.87
C CYS A 55 -6.93 9.03 -0.88
N ALA A 56 -5.93 9.72 -1.39
CA ALA A 56 -4.90 10.34 -0.57
C ALA A 56 -5.31 11.76 -0.10
N ALA A 57 -6.11 12.48 -0.90
CA ALA A 57 -6.58 13.83 -0.56
C ALA A 57 -7.96 14.12 -1.22
N PRO A 58 -9.01 14.19 -0.40
CA PRO A 58 -9.04 13.90 1.05
C PRO A 58 -8.69 12.44 1.33
N LEU A 59 -7.99 12.19 2.44
CA LEU A 59 -7.69 10.82 2.82
C LEU A 59 -9.01 10.09 3.13
N THR A 60 -9.31 9.07 2.35
CA THR A 60 -10.56 8.32 2.45
C THR A 60 -10.27 6.83 2.52
N ILE A 61 -10.99 6.14 3.40
CA ILE A 61 -10.91 4.70 3.63
C ILE A 61 -12.28 4.11 3.33
N CYS A 62 -12.32 2.99 2.60
CA CYS A 62 -13.50 2.18 2.39
C CYS A 62 -13.47 0.97 3.31
N ILE A 63 -14.59 0.65 3.94
CA ILE A 63 -14.78 -0.59 4.71
C ILE A 63 -15.99 -1.32 4.14
N GLY A 64 -15.81 -2.61 3.84
CA GLY A 64 -16.86 -3.49 3.32
C GLY A 64 -17.55 -4.27 4.44
N PHE A 65 -18.87 -4.36 4.32
CA PHE A 65 -19.76 -5.13 5.21
C PHE A 65 -20.61 -6.09 4.39
N ASP A 66 -20.99 -7.18 5.01
CA ASP A 66 -22.03 -8.04 4.45
C ASP A 66 -23.38 -7.33 4.58
N GLU A 67 -24.34 -7.69 3.73
CA GLU A 67 -25.68 -7.11 3.72
C GLU A 67 -26.31 -7.15 5.12
N GLY A 68 -26.77 -6.00 5.61
CA GLY A 68 -27.36 -5.84 6.93
C GLY A 68 -26.39 -5.95 8.11
N GLN A 69 -25.08 -6.00 7.85
CA GLN A 69 -24.05 -6.04 8.89
C GLN A 69 -23.33 -4.70 9.08
N ALA A 70 -23.66 -3.70 8.28
CA ALA A 70 -23.13 -2.36 8.49
C ALA A 70 -23.57 -1.78 9.85
N PRO A 71 -22.72 -1.00 10.53
CA PRO A 71 -23.08 -0.32 11.75
C PRO A 71 -24.28 0.63 11.50
N PRO A 72 -25.25 0.71 12.41
CA PRO A 72 -26.34 1.67 12.29
C PRO A 72 -25.81 3.11 12.31
N GLU A 73 -26.51 4.01 11.66
CA GLU A 73 -26.08 5.41 11.44
C GLU A 73 -25.65 6.12 12.72
N LYS A 74 -26.37 5.89 13.84
CA LYS A 74 -26.07 6.45 15.17
C LYS A 74 -24.69 6.07 15.71
N ASP A 75 -24.15 4.89 15.31
CA ASP A 75 -22.89 4.37 15.82
C ASP A 75 -21.71 4.73 14.89
N LEU A 76 -21.97 5.14 13.64
CA LEU A 76 -20.93 5.49 12.67
C LEU A 76 -19.96 6.57 13.16
N ALA A 77 -20.44 7.52 13.97
CA ALA A 77 -19.62 8.62 14.50
C ALA A 77 -18.61 8.16 15.57
N HIS A 78 -18.76 6.96 16.13
CA HIS A 78 -17.92 6.46 17.21
C HIS A 78 -16.89 5.43 16.75
N LEU A 79 -16.90 5.08 15.46
CA LEU A 79 -16.03 4.06 14.90
C LEU A 79 -14.57 4.46 14.92
N SER A 80 -13.71 3.47 15.12
CA SER A 80 -12.25 3.58 14.93
C SER A 80 -11.67 2.30 14.36
N LEU A 81 -10.60 2.44 13.56
CA LEU A 81 -9.75 1.34 13.13
C LEU A 81 -8.56 1.22 14.07
N LYS A 82 -8.33 0.02 14.61
CA LYS A 82 -7.15 -0.34 15.38
C LYS A 82 -6.27 -1.26 14.56
N PHE A 83 -5.02 -0.90 14.41
CA PHE A 83 -4.00 -1.65 13.70
C PHE A 83 -3.18 -2.41 14.74
N CYS A 84 -3.22 -3.73 14.70
CA CYS A 84 -2.62 -4.59 15.71
C CYS A 84 -1.60 -5.55 15.11
N GLU A 85 -0.55 -5.84 15.86
CA GLU A 85 0.39 -6.90 15.54
C GLU A 85 -0.34 -8.24 15.42
N ARG A 86 -0.03 -9.03 14.38
CA ARG A 86 -0.63 -10.35 14.17
C ARG A 86 -0.03 -11.39 15.10
N SER A 87 1.29 -11.37 15.24
CA SER A 87 2.06 -12.29 16.09
C SER A 87 2.32 -11.70 17.48
N GLY A 88 2.40 -12.54 18.49
CA GLY A 88 2.80 -12.15 19.84
C GLY A 88 1.69 -11.53 20.69
N ARG A 89 1.96 -10.42 21.38
CA ARG A 89 1.09 -9.84 22.41
C ARG A 89 -0.12 -9.05 21.88
N LYS A 90 -0.43 -9.11 20.59
CA LYS A 90 -1.50 -8.33 19.92
C LYS A 90 -1.42 -6.82 20.26
N GLN A 91 -0.21 -6.28 20.23
CA GLN A 91 0.02 -4.87 20.54
C GLN A 91 -0.70 -3.99 19.52
N VAL A 92 -1.42 -2.97 20.01
CA VAL A 92 -1.98 -1.92 19.14
C VAL A 92 -0.84 -1.03 18.67
N LEU A 93 -0.62 -0.98 17.36
CA LEU A 93 0.42 -0.18 16.70
C LEU A 93 -0.07 1.21 16.31
N ALA A 94 -1.36 1.33 16.01
CA ALA A 94 -1.98 2.60 15.67
C ALA A 94 -3.51 2.55 15.77
N GLU A 95 -4.12 3.76 15.74
CA GLU A 95 -5.57 3.93 15.74
C GLU A 95 -5.97 5.11 14.85
N ILE A 96 -7.04 4.95 14.06
CA ILE A 96 -7.67 6.02 13.29
C ILE A 96 -9.15 6.10 13.72
N GLY A 97 -9.55 7.25 14.29
CA GLY A 97 -10.98 7.56 14.48
C GLY A 97 -11.61 7.90 13.14
N LEU A 98 -12.79 7.38 12.88
CA LEU A 98 -13.49 7.47 11.60
C LEU A 98 -14.60 8.51 11.63
N LYS A 99 -14.82 9.19 10.51
CA LYS A 99 -15.94 10.09 10.23
C LYS A 99 -16.64 9.58 8.97
N PRO A 100 -17.91 9.15 9.05
CA PRO A 100 -18.61 8.62 7.89
C PRO A 100 -18.83 9.71 6.84
N GLN A 101 -18.78 9.30 5.56
CA GLN A 101 -19.02 10.16 4.40
C GLN A 101 -20.21 9.65 3.60
N THR A 102 -20.05 8.55 2.91
CA THR A 102 -21.04 8.02 1.96
C THR A 102 -21.10 6.51 2.03
N MET A 103 -22.28 5.96 1.90
CA MET A 103 -22.50 4.53 1.72
C MET A 103 -22.69 4.20 0.24
N VAL A 104 -22.16 3.07 -0.19
CA VAL A 104 -22.31 2.48 -1.51
C VAL A 104 -22.79 1.04 -1.31
N ALA A 105 -23.90 0.67 -1.90
CA ALA A 105 -24.37 -0.71 -1.89
C ALA A 105 -24.14 -1.35 -3.26
N GLU A 106 -23.61 -2.57 -3.25
CA GLU A 106 -23.40 -3.39 -4.45
C GLU A 106 -23.86 -4.84 -4.15
N ALA A 107 -24.90 -5.27 -4.83
CA ALA A 107 -25.50 -6.60 -4.65
C ALA A 107 -25.76 -6.93 -3.17
N ARG A 108 -24.96 -7.83 -2.58
CA ARG A 108 -25.08 -8.29 -1.18
C ARG A 108 -24.00 -7.71 -0.26
N SER A 109 -23.45 -6.57 -0.60
CA SER A 109 -22.37 -5.92 0.17
C SER A 109 -22.63 -4.44 0.29
N GLU A 110 -22.28 -3.89 1.44
CA GLU A 110 -22.39 -2.48 1.78
C GLU A 110 -20.98 -1.93 1.99
N PHE A 111 -20.64 -0.84 1.32
CA PHE A 111 -19.34 -0.18 1.41
C PHE A 111 -19.52 1.20 1.99
N ILE A 112 -18.86 1.47 3.10
CA ILE A 112 -18.95 2.79 3.74
C ILE A 112 -17.60 3.48 3.60
N LEU A 113 -17.64 4.72 3.12
CA LEU A 113 -16.47 5.59 2.98
C LEU A 113 -16.32 6.43 4.24
N PHE A 114 -15.10 6.52 4.74
CA PHE A 114 -14.75 7.26 5.95
C PHE A 114 -13.56 8.18 5.70
N GLU A 115 -13.61 9.37 6.30
CA GLU A 115 -12.46 10.24 6.50
C GLU A 115 -11.87 10.05 7.91
N PRO A 116 -10.57 10.35 8.12
CA PRO A 116 -9.99 10.34 9.46
C PRO A 116 -10.54 11.50 10.30
N ARG A 117 -11.04 11.20 11.51
CA ARG A 117 -11.37 12.17 12.54
C ARG A 117 -10.20 12.40 13.51
N SER A 118 -9.44 11.36 13.76
CA SER A 118 -8.25 11.39 14.61
C SER A 118 -7.24 10.34 14.15
N SER A 119 -5.98 10.50 14.56
CA SER A 119 -4.92 9.54 14.23
C SER A 119 -3.93 9.45 15.37
N LYS A 120 -3.64 8.23 15.84
CA LYS A 120 -2.63 7.91 16.86
C LYS A 120 -1.69 6.85 16.30
N ASN A 121 -0.42 6.98 16.60
CA ASN A 121 0.61 6.01 16.21
C ASN A 121 1.41 5.62 17.45
N PHE A 122 1.68 4.33 17.64
CA PHE A 122 2.38 3.77 18.78
C PHE A 122 3.64 2.99 18.37
N CYS A 123 4.00 2.98 17.09
CA CYS A 123 5.22 2.32 16.61
C CYS A 123 6.50 2.97 17.14
N LEU A 124 6.45 4.25 17.52
CA LEU A 124 7.57 5.00 18.06
C LEU A 124 7.19 5.72 19.36
N PRO A 125 8.16 6.01 20.24
CA PRO A 125 7.96 6.91 21.37
C PRO A 125 7.42 8.27 20.95
N ARG A 126 6.57 8.89 21.77
CA ARG A 126 5.90 10.18 21.47
C ARG A 126 6.84 11.30 21.05
N THR A 127 7.98 11.41 21.72
CA THR A 127 9.00 12.43 21.41
C THR A 127 9.54 12.27 20.00
N ARG A 128 9.88 11.04 19.58
CA ARG A 128 10.36 10.73 18.23
C ARG A 128 9.28 10.98 17.19
N LEU A 129 8.02 10.61 17.46
CA LEU A 129 6.89 10.88 16.58
C LEU A 129 6.69 12.38 16.35
N CYS A 130 6.67 13.18 17.42
CA CYS A 130 6.54 14.64 17.30
C CYS A 130 7.66 15.24 16.44
N THR A 131 8.89 14.81 16.66
CA THR A 131 10.05 15.26 15.87
C THR A 131 9.89 14.91 14.38
N HIS A 132 9.43 13.69 14.06
CA HIS A 132 9.19 13.28 12.67
C HIS A 132 8.05 14.07 12.02
N TYR A 133 6.95 14.34 12.74
CA TYR A 133 5.84 15.13 12.22
C TYR A 133 6.25 16.58 11.95
N LEU A 134 7.01 17.20 12.84
CA LEU A 134 7.51 18.56 12.66
C LEU A 134 8.48 18.65 11.47
N LEU A 135 9.42 17.72 11.40
CA LEU A 135 10.36 17.66 10.28
C LEU A 135 9.65 17.44 8.94
N HIS A 136 8.62 16.59 8.93
CA HIS A 136 7.84 16.35 7.72
C HIS A 136 7.05 17.59 7.31
N ALA A 137 6.41 18.29 8.27
CA ALA A 137 5.72 19.54 8.02
C ALA A 137 6.68 20.63 7.49
N TYR A 138 7.87 20.75 8.09
CA TYR A 138 8.91 21.67 7.64
C TYR A 138 9.38 21.36 6.20
N ARG A 139 9.62 20.09 5.89
CA ARG A 139 10.03 19.67 4.54
C ARG A 139 8.98 19.99 3.50
N GLN A 140 7.70 19.76 3.80
CA GLN A 140 6.61 20.08 2.90
C GLN A 140 6.43 21.59 2.70
N TRP A 141 6.55 22.37 3.78
CA TRP A 141 6.51 23.82 3.68
C TRP A 141 7.65 24.36 2.80
N ARG A 142 8.82 23.72 2.86
CA ARG A 142 10.00 24.15 2.09
C ARG A 142 10.06 23.58 0.68
N SER A 143 9.36 22.50 0.39
CA SER A 143 9.34 21.88 -0.95
C SER A 143 7.96 22.08 -1.57
N ASP A 144 7.90 22.76 -2.73
CA ASP A 144 6.68 22.84 -3.56
C ASP A 144 6.29 21.48 -4.16
N ASN A 145 6.94 20.40 -3.74
CA ASN A 145 6.83 19.07 -4.34
C ASN A 145 5.66 18.26 -3.77
N THR A 146 4.48 18.88 -3.71
CA THR A 146 3.24 18.18 -3.32
C THR A 146 2.61 17.39 -4.47
N GLN A 147 3.18 17.46 -5.67
CA GLN A 147 2.58 16.90 -6.90
C GLN A 147 1.09 17.29 -7.05
N GLY A 148 0.72 18.50 -6.62
CA GLY A 148 -0.66 18.99 -6.67
C GLY A 148 -1.59 18.48 -5.55
N ILE A 149 -1.16 17.55 -4.70
CA ILE A 149 -1.99 16.99 -3.63
C ILE A 149 -1.72 17.75 -2.33
N LYS A 150 -2.70 18.54 -1.90
CA LYS A 150 -2.67 19.24 -0.61
C LYS A 150 -3.40 18.40 0.44
N MET A 151 -2.65 17.85 1.40
CA MET A 151 -3.19 17.12 2.54
C MET A 151 -3.14 17.98 3.80
N THR A 152 -4.16 17.91 4.62
CA THR A 152 -4.15 18.47 5.98
C THR A 152 -3.15 17.74 6.86
N PHE A 153 -2.82 18.32 8.03
CA PHE A 153 -1.92 17.65 8.99
C PHE A 153 -2.51 16.33 9.52
N LEU A 154 -3.83 16.28 9.72
CA LEU A 154 -4.53 15.06 10.15
C LEU A 154 -4.47 13.96 9.08
N GLU A 155 -4.80 14.29 7.83
CA GLU A 155 -4.75 13.33 6.72
C GLU A 155 -3.35 12.74 6.53
N ARG A 156 -2.31 13.56 6.66
CA ARG A 156 -0.92 13.08 6.60
C ARG A 156 -0.60 12.09 7.70
N ARG A 157 -0.99 12.39 8.95
CA ARG A 157 -0.79 11.49 10.08
C ARG A 157 -1.57 10.18 9.89
N ALA A 158 -2.80 10.25 9.44
CA ALA A 158 -3.62 9.09 9.18
C ALA A 158 -3.07 8.27 8.00
N GLY A 159 -2.57 8.91 6.93
CA GLY A 159 -1.87 8.24 5.85
C GLY A 159 -0.64 7.47 6.33
N MET A 160 0.17 8.06 7.22
CA MET A 160 1.30 7.37 7.85
C MET A 160 0.87 6.15 8.68
N VAL A 161 -0.34 6.17 9.25
CA VAL A 161 -0.91 5.04 9.99
C VAL A 161 -1.42 3.97 9.03
N ILE A 162 -2.14 4.32 7.97
CA ILE A 162 -2.64 3.35 6.98
C ILE A 162 -1.49 2.54 6.38
N PHE A 163 -0.37 3.17 6.06
CA PHE A 163 0.82 2.51 5.52
C PHE A 163 1.64 1.72 6.57
N ILE A 164 1.14 1.56 7.81
CA ILE A 164 1.61 0.52 8.74
C ILE A 164 1.22 -0.86 8.17
N VAL A 165 0.01 -0.99 7.63
CA VAL A 165 -0.38 -2.19 6.87
C VAL A 165 0.47 -2.24 5.60
N PRO A 166 1.16 -3.36 5.34
CA PRO A 166 1.90 -3.52 4.10
C PRO A 166 0.97 -3.47 2.88
N HIS A 167 1.25 -2.57 1.97
CA HIS A 167 0.50 -2.40 0.72
C HIS A 167 1.21 -3.16 -0.39
N PRO A 168 0.63 -4.26 -0.90
CA PRO A 168 1.23 -4.99 -2.01
C PRO A 168 1.30 -4.10 -3.25
N ILE A 169 2.42 -4.19 -3.96
CA ILE A 169 2.56 -3.53 -5.26
C ILE A 169 2.17 -4.54 -6.33
N MET A 170 1.07 -4.26 -7.00
CA MET A 170 0.52 -5.10 -8.06
C MET A 170 0.81 -4.48 -9.42
N LEU A 171 1.01 -5.31 -10.45
CA LEU A 171 0.97 -4.88 -11.83
C LEU A 171 -0.45 -5.03 -12.36
N VAL A 172 -1.03 -3.91 -12.80
CA VAL A 172 -2.34 -3.85 -13.44
C VAL A 172 -2.14 -4.03 -14.93
N SER A 173 -2.69 -5.10 -15.49
CA SER A 173 -2.77 -5.31 -16.93
C SER A 173 -4.19 -5.01 -17.41
N VAL A 174 -4.31 -4.28 -18.52
CA VAL A 174 -5.59 -3.86 -19.11
C VAL A 174 -5.52 -3.89 -20.63
N GLY A 175 -6.60 -4.32 -21.29
CA GLY A 175 -6.69 -4.37 -22.75
C GLY A 175 -6.08 -5.63 -23.36
N THR A 176 -5.73 -5.56 -24.64
CA THR A 176 -5.19 -6.66 -25.45
C THR A 176 -3.70 -6.49 -25.73
N ARG A 177 -3.11 -7.37 -26.52
CA ARG A 177 -1.72 -7.21 -26.99
C ARG A 177 -1.56 -6.03 -27.97
N GLU A 178 -2.60 -5.71 -28.73
CA GLU A 178 -2.60 -4.65 -29.72
C GLU A 178 -2.87 -3.26 -29.11
N ASP A 179 -3.80 -3.21 -28.12
CA ASP A 179 -4.20 -1.97 -27.46
C ASP A 179 -4.37 -2.19 -25.97
N GLY A 180 -3.26 -2.39 -25.30
CA GLY A 180 -3.24 -2.64 -23.86
C GLY A 180 -2.09 -1.97 -23.15
N ASN A 181 -2.12 -2.02 -21.81
CA ASN A 181 -1.13 -1.40 -20.97
C ASN A 181 -0.87 -2.23 -19.72
N VAL A 182 0.32 -2.07 -19.12
CA VAL A 182 0.69 -2.59 -17.80
C VAL A 182 1.39 -1.52 -16.97
N PHE A 183 0.93 -1.33 -15.73
CA PHE A 183 1.47 -0.32 -14.81
C PHE A 183 1.34 -0.77 -13.35
N PRO A 184 2.20 -0.28 -12.43
CA PRO A 184 2.15 -0.63 -11.02
C PRO A 184 1.04 0.12 -10.26
N MET A 185 0.49 -0.52 -9.23
CA MET A 185 -0.49 0.05 -8.31
C MET A 185 -0.26 -0.49 -6.90
N ASN A 186 -0.42 0.36 -5.87
CA ASN A 186 -0.29 -0.02 -4.47
C ASN A 186 -1.46 0.44 -3.58
N ILE A 187 -2.44 1.15 -4.13
CA ILE A 187 -3.66 1.55 -3.41
C ILE A 187 -4.75 0.54 -3.76
N LEU A 188 -4.80 -0.56 -3.02
CA LEU A 188 -5.80 -1.60 -3.16
C LEU A 188 -6.00 -2.35 -1.84
N GLY A 189 -7.16 -2.98 -1.68
CA GLY A 189 -7.49 -3.85 -0.55
C GLY A 189 -8.73 -4.69 -0.82
N ASP A 190 -8.79 -5.86 -0.20
CA ASP A 190 -9.98 -6.69 -0.23
C ASP A 190 -11.12 -6.00 0.55
N LEU A 191 -12.33 -6.06 0.05
CA LEU A 191 -13.53 -5.48 0.68
C LEU A 191 -14.51 -6.54 1.21
N GLY A 192 -14.10 -7.81 1.18
CA GLY A 192 -14.96 -8.95 1.53
C GLY A 192 -15.85 -9.41 0.37
N ASN A 193 -16.47 -10.59 0.52
CA ASN A 193 -17.45 -11.16 -0.44
C ASN A 193 -16.98 -11.24 -1.90
N GLY A 194 -15.67 -11.39 -2.13
CA GLY A 194 -15.11 -11.41 -3.47
C GLY A 194 -15.02 -10.03 -4.13
N TYR A 195 -15.15 -8.95 -3.36
CA TYR A 195 -14.93 -7.60 -3.83
C TYR A 195 -13.53 -7.09 -3.48
N LEU A 196 -13.01 -6.27 -4.38
CA LEU A 196 -11.74 -5.57 -4.27
C LEU A 196 -11.98 -4.07 -4.45
N GLY A 197 -11.42 -3.24 -3.58
CA GLY A 197 -11.35 -1.80 -3.76
C GLY A 197 -9.96 -1.39 -4.20
N PHE A 198 -9.84 -0.50 -5.19
CA PHE A 198 -8.57 0.10 -5.56
C PHE A 198 -8.75 1.52 -6.09
N ALA A 199 -7.67 2.29 -6.08
CA ALA A 199 -7.73 3.67 -6.52
C ALA A 199 -6.57 4.03 -7.45
N LEU A 200 -6.90 4.80 -8.48
CA LEU A 200 -5.96 5.36 -9.44
C LEU A 200 -6.10 6.89 -9.48
N ARG A 201 -5.01 7.59 -9.73
CA ARG A 201 -5.07 9.07 -9.89
C ARG A 201 -5.96 9.43 -11.07
N GLY A 202 -6.99 10.24 -10.82
CA GLY A 202 -7.95 10.68 -11.83
C GLY A 202 -7.33 11.44 -13.01
N GLU A 203 -6.23 12.17 -12.76
CA GLU A 203 -5.48 12.92 -13.79
C GLU A 203 -4.66 12.03 -14.73
N ARG A 204 -4.48 10.73 -14.39
CA ARG A 204 -3.67 9.81 -15.18
C ARG A 204 -4.52 9.05 -16.20
N LEU A 205 -3.96 8.80 -17.37
CA LEU A 205 -4.64 8.04 -18.42
C LEU A 205 -5.02 6.63 -17.99
N ALA A 206 -4.25 6.03 -17.08
CA ALA A 206 -4.48 4.71 -16.53
C ALA A 206 -5.89 4.55 -15.91
N ALA A 207 -6.40 5.57 -15.19
CA ALA A 207 -7.73 5.52 -14.59
C ALA A 207 -8.82 5.40 -15.67
N GLY A 208 -8.77 6.24 -16.69
CA GLY A 208 -9.73 6.19 -17.81
C GLY A 208 -9.59 4.94 -18.69
N LEU A 209 -8.39 4.33 -18.76
CA LEU A 209 -8.21 3.05 -19.45
C LEU A 209 -8.94 1.92 -18.72
N VAL A 210 -8.74 1.84 -17.39
CA VAL A 210 -9.40 0.83 -16.55
C VAL A 210 -10.92 0.97 -16.58
N GLU A 211 -11.43 2.19 -16.46
CA GLU A 211 -12.87 2.49 -16.50
C GLU A 211 -13.48 2.03 -17.82
N ARG A 212 -12.88 2.36 -18.96
CA ARG A 212 -13.40 1.96 -20.28
C ARG A 212 -13.30 0.47 -20.54
N ALA A 213 -12.24 -0.17 -20.08
CA ALA A 213 -12.04 -1.60 -20.28
C ALA A 213 -13.03 -2.45 -19.44
N GLY A 214 -13.43 -1.97 -18.26
CA GLY A 214 -14.33 -2.67 -17.35
C GLY A 214 -13.78 -3.96 -16.76
N ARG A 215 -12.65 -4.46 -17.28
CA ARG A 215 -11.98 -5.71 -16.87
C ARG A 215 -10.48 -5.54 -16.85
N ILE A 216 -9.83 -6.03 -15.79
CA ILE A 216 -8.39 -5.97 -15.64
C ILE A 216 -7.85 -7.25 -15.00
N ALA A 217 -6.53 -7.46 -15.12
CA ALA A 217 -5.81 -8.48 -14.40
C ALA A 217 -4.78 -7.84 -13.46
N LEU A 218 -4.78 -8.27 -12.20
CA LEU A 218 -3.88 -7.80 -11.14
C LEU A 218 -2.86 -8.88 -10.84
N SER A 219 -1.60 -8.63 -11.18
CA SER A 219 -0.50 -9.56 -11.00
C SER A 219 0.34 -9.22 -9.79
N SER A 220 0.51 -10.15 -8.85
CA SER A 220 1.41 -9.98 -7.70
C SER A 220 2.85 -9.93 -8.16
N LEU A 221 3.57 -8.89 -7.73
CA LEU A 221 4.96 -8.66 -8.08
C LEU A 221 5.88 -9.35 -7.06
N PRO A 222 6.72 -10.33 -7.46
CA PRO A 222 7.71 -10.91 -6.57
C PRO A 222 8.75 -9.88 -6.11
N LEU A 223 9.31 -10.04 -4.92
CA LEU A 223 10.38 -9.15 -4.41
C LEU A 223 11.56 -9.06 -5.39
N ALA A 224 11.98 -10.17 -5.98
CA ALA A 224 13.09 -10.22 -6.95
C ALA A 224 12.84 -9.34 -8.20
N GLN A 225 11.57 -9.08 -8.52
CA GLN A 225 11.15 -8.25 -9.65
C GLN A 225 10.69 -6.84 -9.23
N GLY A 226 10.91 -6.44 -7.99
CA GLY A 226 10.44 -5.17 -7.43
C GLY A 226 10.87 -3.92 -8.20
N THR A 227 12.02 -3.98 -8.92
CA THR A 227 12.51 -2.90 -9.78
C THR A 227 11.55 -2.54 -10.91
N LEU A 228 10.78 -3.52 -11.39
CA LEU A 228 9.80 -3.33 -12.47
C LEU A 228 8.71 -2.32 -12.08
N ALA A 229 8.34 -2.25 -10.80
CA ALA A 229 7.37 -1.26 -10.34
C ALA A 229 7.80 0.18 -10.69
N TYR A 230 9.10 0.48 -10.60
CA TYR A 230 9.62 1.81 -10.90
C TYR A 230 9.81 2.02 -12.41
N GLN A 231 10.26 0.98 -13.13
CA GLN A 231 10.44 1.04 -14.58
C GLN A 231 9.10 1.25 -15.31
N LEU A 232 8.04 0.58 -14.85
CA LEU A 232 6.71 0.65 -15.45
C LEU A 232 5.85 1.82 -14.95
N ALA A 233 6.30 2.59 -13.95
CA ALA A 233 5.53 3.69 -13.38
C ALA A 233 5.13 4.77 -14.40
N HIS A 234 5.95 5.00 -15.43
CA HIS A 234 5.65 5.96 -16.50
C HIS A 234 4.49 5.52 -17.40
N ASN A 235 4.14 4.23 -17.42
CA ASN A 235 3.04 3.71 -18.23
C ASN A 235 1.67 4.23 -17.81
N HIS A 236 1.53 4.77 -16.59
CA HIS A 236 0.31 5.48 -16.15
C HIS A 236 -0.10 6.64 -17.08
N THR A 237 0.82 7.16 -17.89
CA THR A 237 0.59 8.27 -18.80
C THR A 237 0.48 7.85 -20.27
N LYS A 238 0.55 6.55 -20.55
CA LYS A 238 0.44 6.01 -21.90
C LYS A 238 -0.94 5.41 -22.14
N LYS A 239 -1.45 5.52 -23.36
CA LYS A 239 -2.69 4.87 -23.79
C LYS A 239 -2.49 3.36 -23.96
N SER A 240 -1.40 3.00 -24.63
CA SER A 240 -0.99 1.62 -24.88
C SER A 240 0.53 1.49 -24.82
N ILE A 241 1.02 0.29 -24.77
CA ILE A 241 2.43 -0.07 -24.80
C ILE A 241 2.69 -1.14 -25.84
N ASP A 242 3.93 -1.24 -26.29
CA ASP A 242 4.39 -2.38 -27.05
C ASP A 242 4.83 -3.49 -26.07
N TRP A 243 4.06 -4.57 -25.99
CA TRP A 243 4.32 -5.71 -25.10
C TRP A 243 5.61 -6.45 -25.44
N SER A 244 6.11 -6.36 -26.69
CA SER A 244 7.37 -6.97 -27.10
C SER A 244 8.60 -6.27 -26.51
N GLN A 245 8.45 -5.02 -26.07
CA GLN A 245 9.52 -4.22 -25.47
C GLN A 245 9.57 -4.35 -23.94
N LEU A 246 8.72 -5.19 -23.35
CA LEU A 246 8.76 -5.44 -21.91
C LEU A 246 10.00 -6.30 -21.56
N PRO A 247 10.67 -6.03 -20.42
CA PRO A 247 11.83 -6.79 -19.99
C PRO A 247 11.47 -8.16 -19.37
N PHE A 248 10.29 -8.70 -19.70
CA PHE A 248 9.79 -9.97 -19.19
C PHE A 248 8.78 -10.61 -20.16
N ALA A 249 8.66 -11.93 -20.09
CA ALA A 249 7.68 -12.69 -20.84
C ALA A 249 6.27 -12.55 -20.28
N THR A 250 5.28 -12.62 -21.17
CA THR A 250 3.85 -12.53 -20.82
C THR A 250 3.09 -13.76 -21.30
N LYS A 251 2.11 -14.18 -20.49
CA LYS A 251 1.09 -15.17 -20.83
C LYS A 251 -0.30 -14.53 -20.83
N MET A 252 -1.28 -15.20 -21.40
CA MET A 252 -2.67 -14.73 -21.37
C MET A 252 -3.31 -15.15 -20.04
N SER A 253 -4.09 -14.28 -19.44
CA SER A 253 -4.90 -14.59 -18.26
C SER A 253 -6.07 -15.51 -18.64
N ALA A 254 -6.56 -16.31 -17.69
CA ALA A 254 -7.40 -17.44 -17.99
C ALA A 254 -8.89 -17.10 -18.22
N ALA A 255 -9.42 -16.03 -17.58
CA ALA A 255 -10.82 -15.63 -17.73
C ALA A 255 -11.02 -14.56 -18.79
N PHE A 256 -10.13 -13.56 -18.85
CA PHE A 256 -10.31 -12.38 -19.71
C PHE A 256 -9.36 -12.31 -20.90
N ASN A 257 -8.41 -13.25 -20.99
CA ASN A 257 -7.42 -13.27 -22.07
C ASN A 257 -6.62 -11.96 -22.15
N ILE A 258 -6.26 -11.38 -20.98
CA ILE A 258 -5.45 -10.19 -20.84
C ILE A 258 -3.98 -10.60 -20.69
N PRO A 259 -3.01 -9.94 -21.35
CA PRO A 259 -1.59 -10.25 -21.15
C PRO A 259 -1.13 -9.96 -19.72
N VAL A 260 -0.54 -10.95 -19.05
CA VAL A 260 -0.02 -10.83 -17.67
C VAL A 260 1.43 -11.36 -17.60
N PRO A 261 2.26 -10.87 -16.68
CA PRO A 261 3.62 -11.37 -16.50
C PRO A 261 3.65 -12.86 -16.15
N GLU A 262 4.51 -13.64 -16.79
CA GLU A 262 4.69 -15.07 -16.48
C GLU A 262 5.23 -15.31 -15.06
N PHE A 263 6.04 -14.39 -14.53
CA PHE A 263 6.63 -14.46 -13.20
C PHE A 263 5.66 -14.16 -12.05
N ALA A 264 4.41 -13.77 -12.34
CA ALA A 264 3.46 -13.39 -11.30
C ALA A 264 3.23 -14.53 -10.29
N LEU A 265 3.34 -14.24 -8.98
CA LEU A 265 3.03 -15.21 -7.93
C LEU A 265 1.55 -15.57 -7.96
N ARG A 266 0.71 -14.57 -8.18
CA ARG A 266 -0.77 -14.67 -8.19
C ARG A 266 -1.33 -13.72 -9.22
N VAL A 267 -2.38 -14.10 -9.89
CA VAL A 267 -3.14 -13.24 -10.80
C VAL A 267 -4.62 -13.24 -10.39
N ARG A 268 -5.16 -12.06 -10.15
CA ARG A 268 -6.59 -11.83 -9.91
C ARG A 268 -7.17 -11.13 -11.11
N GLU A 269 -8.16 -11.73 -11.72
CA GLU A 269 -8.94 -11.12 -12.80
C GLU A 269 -10.22 -10.54 -12.21
N VAL A 270 -10.41 -9.24 -12.40
CA VAL A 270 -11.49 -8.51 -11.74
C VAL A 270 -12.32 -7.72 -12.76
N GLU A 271 -13.62 -7.67 -12.51
CA GLU A 271 -14.60 -6.91 -13.31
C GLU A 271 -15.07 -5.71 -12.50
N ILE A 272 -14.97 -4.52 -13.11
CA ILE A 272 -15.35 -3.25 -12.47
C ILE A 272 -16.87 -3.20 -12.32
N GLN A 273 -17.34 -2.99 -11.09
CA GLN A 273 -18.76 -2.86 -10.78
C GLN A 273 -19.17 -1.40 -10.66
N SER A 274 -18.35 -0.58 -9.98
CA SER A 274 -18.60 0.85 -9.88
C SER A 274 -17.33 1.67 -9.87
N VAL A 275 -17.45 2.92 -10.32
CA VAL A 275 -16.36 3.91 -10.35
C VAL A 275 -16.85 5.20 -9.71
N ARG A 276 -16.05 5.80 -8.83
CA ARG A 276 -16.37 7.06 -8.16
C ARG A 276 -15.17 8.00 -8.13
N ALA A 277 -15.39 9.22 -8.58
CA ALA A 277 -14.40 10.28 -8.41
C ALA A 277 -14.40 10.76 -6.94
N ILE A 278 -13.28 10.60 -6.24
CA ILE A 278 -13.10 11.01 -4.85
C ILE A 278 -11.80 11.79 -4.75
N GLY A 279 -11.92 13.10 -4.58
CA GLY A 279 -10.77 13.99 -4.49
C GLY A 279 -9.83 13.82 -5.69
N SER A 280 -8.58 13.46 -5.41
CA SER A 280 -7.52 13.31 -6.43
C SER A 280 -7.53 11.94 -7.14
N HIS A 281 -8.43 11.03 -6.77
CA HIS A 281 -8.46 9.66 -7.28
C HIS A 281 -9.83 9.28 -7.85
N GLN A 282 -9.80 8.34 -8.78
CA GLN A 282 -10.94 7.49 -9.12
C GLN A 282 -10.84 6.22 -8.30
N PHE A 283 -11.88 5.93 -7.54
CA PHE A 283 -12.04 4.72 -6.75
C PHE A 283 -12.89 3.72 -7.51
N PHE A 284 -12.39 2.51 -7.59
CA PHE A 284 -13.01 1.40 -8.27
C PHE A 284 -13.40 0.34 -7.25
N ILE A 285 -14.65 -0.12 -7.32
CA ILE A 285 -15.11 -1.34 -6.67
C ILE A 285 -15.21 -2.39 -7.77
N ALA A 286 -14.50 -3.50 -7.60
CA ALA A 286 -14.43 -4.57 -8.59
C ALA A 286 -14.74 -5.92 -7.95
N ARG A 287 -15.38 -6.80 -8.72
CA ARG A 287 -15.64 -8.17 -8.33
C ARG A 287 -14.52 -9.07 -8.83
N ILE A 288 -13.98 -9.92 -7.96
CA ILE A 288 -13.01 -10.95 -8.33
C ILE A 288 -13.75 -12.05 -9.06
N ILE A 289 -13.41 -12.27 -10.34
CA ILE A 289 -13.98 -13.31 -11.20
C ILE A 289 -13.11 -14.56 -11.14
N ARG A 290 -11.79 -14.37 -11.09
CA ARG A 290 -10.83 -15.46 -10.98
C ARG A 290 -9.63 -15.06 -10.14
N ASP A 291 -9.08 -16.02 -9.41
CA ASP A 291 -7.97 -15.82 -8.49
C ASP A 291 -7.05 -17.05 -8.56
N ASP A 292 -6.00 -16.94 -9.35
CA ASP A 292 -5.05 -18.02 -9.60
C ASP A 292 -3.74 -17.76 -8.82
N ASN A 293 -3.41 -18.68 -7.91
CA ASN A 293 -2.12 -18.70 -7.24
C ASN A 293 -1.18 -19.68 -7.97
N PHE A 294 -0.04 -19.19 -8.47
CA PHE A 294 0.86 -20.01 -9.29
C PHE A 294 2.04 -20.55 -8.48
N CYS A 295 2.54 -19.77 -7.54
CA CYS A 295 3.64 -20.18 -6.67
C CYS A 295 3.65 -19.35 -5.38
N ASP A 296 4.20 -19.93 -4.34
CA ASP A 296 4.51 -19.22 -3.11
C ASP A 296 5.78 -18.39 -3.28
N GLY A 297 5.84 -17.26 -2.58
CA GLY A 297 7.00 -16.39 -2.64
C GLY A 297 6.79 -15.07 -1.90
N LEU A 298 7.87 -14.30 -1.79
CA LEU A 298 7.83 -12.98 -1.17
C LEU A 298 7.25 -11.98 -2.16
N GLN A 299 6.07 -11.47 -1.85
CA GLN A 299 5.42 -10.41 -2.62
C GLN A 299 6.03 -9.05 -2.27
N PHE A 300 6.35 -8.26 -3.30
CA PHE A 300 6.86 -6.91 -3.16
C PHE A 300 5.77 -5.97 -2.64
N CYS A 301 6.05 -5.29 -1.53
CA CYS A 301 5.10 -4.37 -0.90
C CYS A 301 5.79 -3.13 -0.33
N SER A 302 5.00 -2.10 -0.04
CA SER A 302 5.44 -0.86 0.60
C SER A 302 4.86 -0.72 2.00
N ILE A 303 5.65 -0.17 2.92
CA ILE A 303 5.27 0.17 4.30
C ILE A 303 5.78 1.55 4.68
N HIS A 304 5.21 2.12 5.75
CA HIS A 304 5.73 3.36 6.34
C HIS A 304 6.92 3.09 7.26
N GLY A 305 7.86 4.03 7.29
CA GLY A 305 9.07 3.94 8.09
C GLY A 305 8.87 3.80 9.61
N PHE A 306 7.72 4.23 10.14
CA PHE A 306 7.40 4.01 11.55
C PHE A 306 7.22 2.54 11.87
N TYR A 307 6.51 1.81 11.00
CA TYR A 307 6.35 0.38 11.14
C TYR A 307 7.67 -0.36 10.94
N GLN A 308 8.47 0.03 9.95
CA GLN A 308 9.79 -0.56 9.76
C GLN A 308 10.69 -0.37 10.99
N SER A 309 10.67 0.81 11.64
CA SER A 309 11.41 1.02 12.89
C SER A 309 10.93 0.12 14.02
N TRP A 310 9.62 -0.07 14.12
CA TRP A 310 9.05 -0.97 15.11
C TRP A 310 9.48 -2.42 14.84
N ARG A 311 9.40 -2.90 13.59
CA ARG A 311 9.86 -4.23 13.18
C ARG A 311 11.34 -4.45 13.53
N LEU A 312 12.21 -3.48 13.23
CA LEU A 312 13.63 -3.57 13.53
C LEU A 312 13.91 -3.62 15.04
N ALA A 313 13.12 -2.93 15.86
CA ALA A 313 13.24 -3.03 17.32
C ALA A 313 12.84 -4.43 17.83
N LYS A 314 11.83 -5.02 17.24
CA LYS A 314 11.37 -6.39 17.56
C LYS A 314 12.38 -7.47 17.18
N LEU A 315 13.17 -7.28 16.13
CA LEU A 315 14.25 -8.21 15.78
C LEU A 315 15.29 -8.40 16.89
N GLN A 316 15.47 -7.41 17.74
CA GLN A 316 16.35 -7.51 18.91
C GLN A 316 15.76 -8.40 20.00
N GLU A 317 14.44 -8.67 19.95
CA GLU A 317 13.71 -9.52 20.87
C GLU A 317 13.64 -11.01 20.43
N GLU A 318 14.41 -11.42 19.39
CA GLU A 318 14.55 -12.80 18.89
C GLU A 318 13.29 -13.41 18.22
N ASP A 319 12.53 -12.59 17.51
CA ASP A 319 11.39 -13.05 16.71
C ASP A 319 11.85 -13.63 15.36
N GLU A 320 11.85 -14.97 15.22
CA GLU A 320 12.33 -15.68 14.02
C GLU A 320 11.44 -15.45 12.79
N GLU A 321 10.12 -15.34 12.96
CA GLU A 321 9.19 -15.06 11.85
C GLU A 321 9.47 -13.68 11.26
N LEU A 322 9.71 -12.70 12.13
CA LEU A 322 10.04 -11.35 11.72
C LEU A 322 11.42 -11.24 11.07
N LYS A 323 12.42 -12.00 11.55
CA LYS A 323 13.74 -12.08 10.92
C LYS A 323 13.65 -12.59 9.50
N THR A 324 12.87 -13.65 9.25
CA THR A 324 12.65 -14.21 7.92
C THR A 324 12.01 -13.18 6.98
N SER A 325 11.01 -12.47 7.46
CA SER A 325 10.34 -11.40 6.72
C SER A 325 11.29 -10.24 6.37
N LEU A 326 12.14 -9.84 7.32
CA LEU A 326 13.11 -8.76 7.12
C LEU A 326 14.26 -9.12 6.18
N ALA A 327 14.55 -10.40 5.98
CA ALA A 327 15.58 -10.85 5.05
C ALA A 327 15.28 -10.42 3.60
N GLY A 328 14.00 -10.16 3.27
CA GLY A 328 13.56 -9.67 1.98
C GLY A 328 13.46 -8.15 1.86
N ASP A 329 13.85 -7.38 2.90
CA ASP A 329 13.69 -5.92 2.86
C ASP A 329 14.53 -5.27 1.75
N ALA A 330 13.88 -4.48 0.90
CA ALA A 330 14.53 -3.60 -0.05
C ALA A 330 14.33 -2.14 0.37
N PHE A 331 15.40 -1.35 0.35
CA PHE A 331 15.38 0.04 0.75
C PHE A 331 15.16 0.95 -0.45
N ASN A 332 14.07 1.71 -0.46
CA ASN A 332 13.81 2.73 -1.47
C ASN A 332 13.96 4.13 -0.89
N LYS A 333 15.00 4.87 -1.31
CA LYS A 333 15.06 6.33 -1.18
C LYS A 333 14.41 6.93 -2.42
N ARG A 334 13.29 7.63 -2.27
CA ARG A 334 12.61 8.40 -3.33
C ARG A 334 13.65 9.10 -4.23
N GLY A 335 13.71 8.72 -5.50
CA GLY A 335 14.59 9.33 -6.51
C GLY A 335 16.05 8.85 -6.53
N ARG A 336 16.45 7.86 -5.73
CA ARG A 336 17.82 7.32 -5.73
C ARG A 336 17.90 5.81 -5.85
N TYR A 337 16.84 5.17 -6.30
CA TYR A 337 16.90 3.76 -6.58
C TYR A 337 17.79 3.54 -7.82
N ARG A 338 18.95 2.93 -7.62
CA ARG A 338 19.75 2.35 -8.70
C ARG A 338 19.43 0.86 -8.70
N PRO A 339 18.87 0.31 -9.80
CA PRO A 339 18.71 -1.14 -9.92
C PRO A 339 20.08 -1.78 -9.75
N GLN A 340 20.20 -2.71 -8.82
CA GLN A 340 21.35 -3.60 -8.81
C GLN A 340 21.19 -4.57 -9.99
N PRO A 341 22.25 -4.85 -10.75
CA PRO A 341 22.20 -5.87 -11.78
C PRO A 341 21.81 -7.19 -11.11
N VAL A 342 20.82 -7.86 -11.68
CA VAL A 342 20.42 -9.20 -11.27
C VAL A 342 21.65 -10.09 -11.41
N LYS A 343 22.22 -10.53 -10.29
CA LYS A 343 23.19 -11.62 -10.32
C LYS A 343 22.39 -12.89 -10.56
N GLU A 344 22.56 -13.49 -11.72
CA GLU A 344 22.11 -14.85 -11.99
C GLU A 344 22.87 -15.79 -11.02
N GLY A 345 22.19 -16.25 -9.98
CA GLY A 345 22.67 -17.18 -8.98
C GLY A 345 21.56 -17.48 -7.97
N PRO A 346 21.62 -18.62 -7.26
CA PRO A 346 20.64 -18.90 -6.22
C PRO A 346 20.62 -17.71 -5.24
N ALA A 347 19.43 -17.29 -4.84
CA ALA A 347 19.18 -16.08 -4.06
C ALA A 347 19.99 -16.12 -2.75
N GLU A 348 21.22 -15.64 -2.78
CA GLU A 348 21.96 -15.27 -1.58
C GLU A 348 21.30 -14.01 -1.05
N VAL A 349 20.71 -14.13 0.12
CA VAL A 349 20.13 -13.05 0.89
C VAL A 349 21.25 -12.05 1.22
N VAL A 350 21.39 -11.02 0.38
CA VAL A 350 22.33 -9.93 0.66
C VAL A 350 21.67 -9.01 1.69
N LEU A 351 22.04 -9.20 2.94
CA LEU A 351 21.75 -8.25 4.01
C LEU A 351 22.37 -6.88 3.66
N LEU A 352 21.55 -5.98 3.14
CA LEU A 352 21.94 -4.59 2.82
C LEU A 352 22.12 -3.73 4.10
N ASN A 353 22.67 -4.33 5.17
CA ASN A 353 22.99 -3.63 6.42
C ASN A 353 24.27 -2.79 6.34
N LYS A 354 25.05 -2.83 5.24
CA LYS A 354 26.35 -2.14 5.17
C LYS A 354 26.29 -0.66 4.77
N ASN A 355 25.16 -0.12 4.36
CA ASN A 355 25.09 1.29 3.92
C ASN A 355 24.35 2.24 4.88
N LEU A 356 24.12 1.84 6.12
CA LEU A 356 23.62 2.74 7.17
C LEU A 356 24.74 3.59 7.83
N ASN A 357 25.99 3.36 7.48
CA ASN A 357 27.15 4.02 8.10
C ASN A 357 27.95 4.94 7.16
N ARG A 358 27.36 5.50 6.12
CA ARG A 358 28.00 6.59 5.36
C ARG A 358 27.06 7.78 5.12
#